data_cfd508d3b7555e4b57aa96459082ee08
#
_entry.id   cfd508d3b7555e4b57aa96459082ee08
#
_cell.length_a   1.000
_cell.length_b   1.000
_cell.length_c   1.000
_cell.angle_alpha   90.00
_cell.angle_beta   90.00
_cell.angle_gamma   90.00
#
_symmetry.space_group_name_H-M   'P 1'
#
loop_
_entity.id
_entity.type
_entity.pdbx_description
1 polymer ?
#
loop_
_entity_poly.entity_id
_entity_poly.type
_entity_poly.pdbx_seq_one_letter_code
_entity_poly.pdbx_strand_id
1 'polypeptide(L)'
;NRRRRSYSYCPDIKEETSKKEKVKNFEMLNFENYNKIFEYDYSVVQLKNIARFHKIKISGTKQQLNNRIYNFLHQSYHIIKIQKAFRKKIVRLWKFYKGPALIKRNLCVNEYDSISLEKIKTMPIEQIITFIENDYIYGFDIMSLNELFKTNNNNEHSNSTTLKNPFTNNKLSTFLPEYIKRI
;
A
#
# COMPACT_ATOMS: atom_id res chain seq x y z
N ASN A 1 -14.70 -13.66 31.23
CA ASN A 1 -15.75 -13.87 30.20
C ASN A 1 -16.00 -12.57 29.42
N ARG A 2 -15.16 -12.27 28.39
CA ARG A 2 -15.41 -11.18 27.43
C ARG A 2 -16.34 -11.73 26.36
N ARG A 3 -17.61 -11.40 26.37
CA ARG A 3 -18.58 -11.64 25.31
C ARG A 3 -18.09 -10.90 24.06
N ARG A 4 -17.67 -11.64 23.01
CA ARG A 4 -17.45 -11.10 21.66
C ARG A 4 -18.79 -10.62 21.14
N ARG A 5 -18.98 -9.29 21.02
CA ARG A 5 -20.09 -8.71 20.28
C ARG A 5 -19.89 -9.05 18.81
N SER A 6 -20.70 -9.96 18.29
CA SER A 6 -20.80 -10.19 16.84
C SER A 6 -21.58 -9.01 16.25
N TYR A 7 -20.90 -8.08 15.60
CA TYR A 7 -21.55 -7.10 14.75
C TYR A 7 -22.00 -7.80 13.48
N SER A 8 -23.21 -8.35 13.49
CA SER A 8 -23.89 -8.75 12.27
C SER A 8 -24.57 -7.51 11.70
N TYR A 9 -23.89 -6.76 10.86
CA TYR A 9 -24.55 -5.80 10.00
C TYR A 9 -25.25 -6.61 8.90
N CYS A 10 -26.53 -6.94 9.11
CA CYS A 10 -27.45 -7.34 8.06
C CYS A 10 -28.19 -6.07 7.62
N PRO A 11 -27.95 -5.53 6.43
CA PRO A 11 -28.93 -4.62 5.86
C PRO A 11 -30.21 -5.43 5.66
N ASP A 12 -31.35 -4.94 6.15
CA ASP A 12 -32.68 -5.50 5.86
C ASP A 12 -32.92 -5.39 4.36
N ILE A 13 -32.59 -6.46 3.64
CA ILE A 13 -32.84 -6.57 2.21
C ILE A 13 -34.32 -6.89 2.09
N LYS A 14 -35.12 -5.88 1.72
CA LYS A 14 -36.51 -6.07 1.32
C LYS A 14 -36.50 -7.11 0.19
N GLU A 15 -37.14 -8.26 0.46
CA GLU A 15 -37.36 -9.29 -0.54
C GLU A 15 -38.29 -8.75 -1.63
N GLU A 16 -37.72 -8.26 -2.72
CA GLU A 16 -38.47 -8.10 -3.96
C GLU A 16 -38.72 -9.52 -4.50
N THR A 17 -39.98 -9.93 -4.51
CA THR A 17 -40.47 -11.24 -4.93
C THR A 17 -40.49 -11.41 -6.48
N SER A 18 -39.49 -10.95 -7.18
CA SER A 18 -39.28 -11.28 -8.59
C SER A 18 -38.69 -12.68 -8.72
N LYS A 19 -39.25 -13.54 -9.58
CA LYS A 19 -38.71 -14.86 -9.86
C LYS A 19 -37.32 -14.72 -10.45
N LYS A 20 -36.28 -15.07 -9.65
CA LYS A 20 -34.89 -15.04 -10.09
C LYS A 20 -34.65 -16.09 -11.16
N GLU A 21 -33.92 -15.70 -12.22
CA GLU A 21 -33.53 -16.64 -13.26
C GLU A 21 -32.50 -17.65 -12.75
N LYS A 22 -32.68 -18.91 -13.15
CA LYS A 22 -31.70 -19.97 -12.84
C LYS A 22 -30.41 -19.75 -13.62
N VAL A 23 -29.26 -19.91 -12.97
CA VAL A 23 -27.94 -19.82 -13.61
C VAL A 23 -27.79 -20.94 -14.65
N LYS A 24 -27.78 -20.61 -15.94
CA LYS A 24 -27.54 -21.54 -17.04
C LYS A 24 -26.07 -21.90 -17.20
N ASN A 25 -25.20 -20.88 -17.16
CA ASN A 25 -23.76 -21.06 -17.19
C ASN A 25 -23.18 -20.66 -15.84
N PHE A 26 -22.55 -21.60 -15.14
CA PHE A 26 -21.98 -21.37 -13.82
C PHE A 26 -20.62 -20.73 -13.94
N GLU A 27 -20.50 -19.45 -13.55
CA GLU A 27 -19.24 -18.76 -13.33
C GLU A 27 -18.96 -18.66 -11.83
N MET A 28 -17.68 -18.81 -11.46
CA MET A 28 -17.25 -18.63 -10.09
C MET A 28 -17.40 -17.16 -9.69
N LEU A 29 -18.12 -16.86 -8.61
CA LEU A 29 -18.30 -15.51 -8.12
C LEU A 29 -17.00 -14.97 -7.52
N ASN A 30 -16.60 -13.79 -7.98
CA ASN A 30 -15.46 -13.03 -7.51
C ASN A 30 -15.92 -11.83 -6.69
N PHE A 31 -14.96 -11.14 -6.05
CA PHE A 31 -15.22 -9.94 -5.25
C PHE A 31 -15.87 -8.80 -6.05
N GLU A 32 -15.67 -8.75 -7.37
CA GLU A 32 -16.24 -7.71 -8.24
C GLU A 32 -17.70 -8.00 -8.63
N ASN A 33 -18.08 -9.27 -8.66
CA ASN A 33 -19.38 -9.75 -9.15
C ASN A 33 -20.31 -10.23 -8.01
N TYR A 34 -20.07 -9.81 -6.78
CA TYR A 34 -20.81 -10.31 -5.61
C TYR A 34 -22.32 -10.03 -5.68
N ASN A 35 -22.77 -8.99 -6.40
CA ASN A 35 -24.19 -8.66 -6.57
C ASN A 35 -24.95 -9.76 -7.31
N LYS A 36 -24.29 -10.49 -8.23
CA LYS A 36 -24.92 -11.57 -8.99
C LYS A 36 -25.56 -12.67 -8.11
N ILE A 37 -25.14 -12.78 -6.85
CA ILE A 37 -25.74 -13.76 -5.92
C ILE A 37 -27.21 -13.47 -5.60
N PHE A 38 -27.66 -12.20 -5.76
CA PHE A 38 -29.06 -11.81 -5.58
C PHE A 38 -29.83 -11.70 -6.89
N GLU A 39 -29.12 -11.53 -8.01
CA GLU A 39 -29.72 -11.43 -9.35
C GLU A 39 -30.17 -12.80 -9.85
N TYR A 40 -29.40 -13.85 -9.57
CA TYR A 40 -29.63 -15.19 -10.05
C TYR A 40 -29.95 -16.19 -8.94
N ASP A 41 -30.70 -17.24 -9.29
CA ASP A 41 -30.97 -18.36 -8.38
C ASP A 41 -29.92 -19.45 -8.53
N TYR A 42 -28.96 -19.48 -7.61
CA TYR A 42 -27.92 -20.50 -7.54
C TYR A 42 -28.42 -21.77 -6.85
N SER A 43 -28.07 -22.93 -7.39
CA SER A 43 -28.33 -24.21 -6.73
C SER A 43 -27.45 -24.37 -5.47
N VAL A 44 -27.88 -25.22 -4.55
CA VAL A 44 -27.11 -25.52 -3.31
C VAL A 44 -25.70 -26.05 -3.64
N VAL A 45 -25.58 -26.84 -4.72
CA VAL A 45 -24.29 -27.37 -5.17
C VAL A 45 -23.35 -26.27 -5.64
N GLN A 46 -23.86 -25.33 -6.44
CA GLN A 46 -23.09 -24.19 -6.91
C GLN A 46 -22.63 -23.29 -5.75
N LEU A 47 -23.52 -23.00 -4.79
CA LEU A 47 -23.19 -22.23 -3.59
C LEU A 47 -22.12 -22.92 -2.72
N LYS A 48 -22.20 -24.24 -2.57
CA LYS A 48 -21.17 -25.00 -1.85
C LYS A 48 -19.82 -24.95 -2.58
N ASN A 49 -19.78 -24.93 -3.91
CA ASN A 49 -18.56 -24.80 -4.69
C ASN A 49 -17.94 -23.40 -4.52
N ILE A 50 -18.76 -22.33 -4.56
CA ILE A 50 -18.31 -20.96 -4.28
C ILE A 50 -17.74 -20.88 -2.86
N ALA A 51 -18.44 -21.45 -1.87
CA ALA A 51 -18.00 -21.44 -0.49
C ALA A 51 -16.67 -22.19 -0.28
N ARG A 52 -16.48 -23.34 -0.95
CA ARG A 52 -15.20 -24.09 -0.92
C ARG A 52 -14.06 -23.26 -1.53
N PHE A 53 -14.29 -22.64 -2.69
CA PHE A 53 -13.29 -21.81 -3.35
C PHE A 53 -12.80 -20.67 -2.47
N HIS A 54 -13.73 -19.98 -1.80
CA HIS A 54 -13.41 -18.88 -0.90
C HIS A 54 -13.08 -19.32 0.55
N LYS A 55 -12.97 -20.62 0.82
CA LYS A 55 -12.67 -21.19 2.15
C LYS A 55 -13.67 -20.77 3.22
N ILE A 56 -14.95 -20.68 2.86
CA ILE A 56 -16.05 -20.30 3.75
C ILE A 56 -16.76 -21.57 4.24
N LYS A 57 -17.39 -21.50 5.43
CA LYS A 57 -18.18 -22.61 6.00
C LYS A 57 -19.32 -23.03 5.06
N ILE A 58 -19.39 -24.33 4.73
CA ILE A 58 -20.27 -24.91 3.72
C ILE A 58 -21.63 -25.35 4.29
N SER A 59 -21.74 -25.55 5.60
CA SER A 59 -22.95 -26.05 6.27
C SER A 59 -24.02 -24.98 6.42
N GLY A 60 -25.27 -25.40 6.42
CA GLY A 60 -26.44 -24.54 6.63
C GLY A 60 -27.47 -24.61 5.51
N THR A 61 -28.55 -23.86 5.66
CA THR A 61 -29.61 -23.73 4.63
C THR A 61 -29.11 -22.92 3.41
N LYS A 62 -29.82 -23.05 2.27
CA LYS A 62 -29.52 -22.29 1.05
C LYS A 62 -29.42 -20.78 1.33
N GLN A 63 -30.35 -20.24 2.09
CA GLN A 63 -30.40 -18.83 2.43
C GLN A 63 -29.23 -18.40 3.34
N GLN A 64 -28.90 -19.21 4.34
CA GLN A 64 -27.74 -18.97 5.21
C GLN A 64 -26.43 -18.98 4.42
N LEU A 65 -26.31 -19.87 3.44
CA LEU A 65 -25.12 -19.97 2.60
C LEU A 65 -25.00 -18.77 1.64
N ASN A 66 -26.11 -18.36 1.02
CA ASN A 66 -26.18 -17.16 0.21
C ASN A 66 -25.74 -15.91 1.00
N ASN A 67 -26.33 -15.68 2.15
CA ASN A 67 -26.02 -14.51 2.98
C ASN A 67 -24.55 -14.52 3.42
N ARG A 68 -24.00 -15.68 3.76
CA ARG A 68 -22.60 -15.82 4.18
C ARG A 68 -21.64 -15.51 3.04
N ILE A 69 -21.91 -16.04 1.84
CA ILE A 69 -21.09 -15.78 0.65
C ILE A 69 -21.17 -14.30 0.27
N TYR A 70 -22.37 -13.74 0.23
CA TYR A 70 -22.56 -12.32 -0.06
C TYR A 70 -21.76 -11.43 0.91
N ASN A 71 -21.96 -11.61 2.21
CA ASN A 71 -21.28 -10.81 3.22
C ASN A 71 -19.76 -10.90 3.09
N PHE A 72 -19.24 -12.11 2.84
CA PHE A 72 -17.80 -12.29 2.64
C PHE A 72 -17.29 -11.56 1.40
N LEU A 73 -17.94 -11.74 0.25
CA LEU A 73 -17.53 -11.13 -1.00
C LEU A 73 -17.68 -9.60 -0.96
N HIS A 74 -18.79 -9.10 -0.42
CA HIS A 74 -19.04 -7.67 -0.25
C HIS A 74 -17.99 -7.01 0.66
N GLN A 75 -17.73 -7.59 1.83
CA GLN A 75 -16.70 -7.08 2.73
C GLN A 75 -15.32 -7.12 2.07
N SER A 76 -14.97 -8.23 1.41
CA SER A 76 -13.70 -8.38 0.70
C SER A 76 -13.52 -7.34 -0.41
N TYR A 77 -14.58 -7.02 -1.16
CA TYR A 77 -14.55 -5.96 -2.16
C TYR A 77 -14.15 -4.59 -1.57
N HIS A 78 -14.80 -4.22 -0.47
CA HIS A 78 -14.49 -2.96 0.20
C HIS A 78 -13.10 -2.95 0.84
N ILE A 79 -12.68 -4.06 1.45
CA ILE A 79 -11.34 -4.21 2.02
C ILE A 79 -10.27 -4.05 0.92
N ILE A 80 -10.46 -4.66 -0.24
CA ILE A 80 -9.52 -4.54 -1.38
C ILE A 80 -9.44 -3.08 -1.87
N LYS A 81 -10.57 -2.36 -1.92
CA LYS A 81 -10.58 -0.93 -2.27
C LYS A 81 -9.76 -0.10 -1.28
N ILE A 82 -9.97 -0.33 0.02
CA ILE A 82 -9.21 0.36 1.08
C ILE A 82 -7.71 0.03 0.96
N GLN A 83 -7.36 -1.24 0.78
CA GLN A 83 -5.96 -1.65 0.61
C GLN A 83 -5.31 -1.00 -0.61
N LYS A 84 -6.02 -0.95 -1.76
CA LYS A 84 -5.51 -0.27 -2.97
C LYS A 84 -5.30 1.23 -2.74
N ALA A 85 -6.23 1.91 -2.06
CA ALA A 85 -6.11 3.32 -1.72
C ALA A 85 -4.94 3.58 -0.77
N PHE A 86 -4.79 2.74 0.26
CA PHE A 86 -3.72 2.84 1.24
C PHE A 86 -2.33 2.60 0.61
N ARG A 87 -2.18 1.57 -0.24
CA ARG A 87 -0.94 1.33 -0.99
C ARG A 87 -0.56 2.53 -1.87
N LYS A 88 -1.54 3.13 -2.59
CA LYS A 88 -1.29 4.34 -3.38
C LYS A 88 -0.82 5.51 -2.51
N LYS A 89 -1.42 5.69 -1.32
CA LYS A 89 -1.01 6.73 -0.36
C LYS A 89 0.41 6.49 0.14
N ILE A 90 0.76 5.25 0.54
CA ILE A 90 2.11 4.91 1.00
C ILE A 90 3.15 5.19 -0.08
N VAL A 91 2.93 4.69 -1.31
CA VAL A 91 3.87 4.94 -2.43
C VAL A 91 4.05 6.44 -2.68
N ARG A 92 2.97 7.24 -2.58
CA ARG A 92 3.04 8.70 -2.74
C ARG A 92 3.85 9.34 -1.62
N LEU A 93 3.66 8.93 -0.36
CA LEU A 93 4.42 9.41 0.78
C LEU A 93 5.90 9.03 0.66
N TRP A 94 6.20 7.80 0.25
CA TRP A 94 7.58 7.37 0.03
C TRP A 94 8.29 8.18 -1.05
N LYS A 95 7.62 8.45 -2.19
CA LYS A 95 8.18 9.33 -3.22
C LYS A 95 8.39 10.76 -2.70
N PHE A 96 7.48 11.26 -1.88
CA PHE A 96 7.60 12.58 -1.29
C PHE A 96 8.80 12.67 -0.35
N TYR A 97 8.97 11.71 0.57
CA TYR A 97 10.05 11.73 1.55
C TYR A 97 11.39 11.24 1.03
N LYS A 98 11.40 10.25 0.16
CA LYS A 98 12.64 9.63 -0.36
C LYS A 98 13.03 10.11 -1.75
N GLY A 99 12.24 10.98 -2.35
CA GLY A 99 12.52 11.65 -3.61
C GLY A 99 12.13 10.88 -4.87
N PRO A 100 12.35 11.50 -6.03
CA PRO A 100 11.77 11.07 -7.31
C PRO A 100 12.35 9.79 -7.88
N ALA A 101 13.64 9.50 -7.65
CA ALA A 101 14.31 8.34 -8.21
C ALA A 101 14.27 7.09 -7.31
N LEU A 102 13.44 7.08 -6.27
CA LEU A 102 13.30 5.95 -5.35
C LEU A 102 13.09 4.60 -6.07
N ILE A 103 12.29 4.59 -7.13
CA ILE A 103 11.99 3.38 -7.92
C ILE A 103 12.89 3.31 -9.17
N LYS A 104 13.03 4.42 -9.89
CA LYS A 104 13.81 4.52 -11.13
C LYS A 104 15.21 5.08 -10.86
N ARG A 105 16.06 4.29 -10.23
CA ARG A 105 17.40 4.70 -9.78
C ARG A 105 18.37 5.05 -10.89
N ASN A 106 18.09 4.60 -12.11
CA ASN A 106 18.86 4.99 -13.31
C ASN A 106 18.76 6.49 -13.63
N LEU A 107 17.84 7.23 -13.00
CA LEU A 107 17.73 8.67 -13.14
C LEU A 107 18.74 9.42 -12.27
N CYS A 108 19.41 8.75 -11.31
CA CYS A 108 20.45 9.37 -10.52
C CYS A 108 21.71 9.58 -11.38
N VAL A 109 22.28 10.78 -11.26
CA VAL A 109 23.52 11.17 -11.97
C VAL A 109 24.74 10.46 -11.39
N ASN A 110 24.76 10.32 -10.06
CA ASN A 110 25.82 9.61 -9.36
C ASN A 110 25.58 8.11 -9.35
N GLU A 111 26.62 7.34 -9.64
CA GLU A 111 26.58 5.89 -9.64
C GLU A 111 26.78 5.33 -8.23
N TYR A 112 27.56 6.01 -7.40
CA TYR A 112 27.91 5.60 -6.05
C TYR A 112 27.51 6.67 -5.02
N ASP A 113 27.28 6.24 -3.79
CA ASP A 113 27.15 7.17 -2.65
C ASP A 113 28.49 7.82 -2.32
N SER A 114 28.46 9.03 -1.77
CA SER A 114 29.66 9.84 -1.53
C SER A 114 30.53 9.37 -0.38
N ILE A 115 29.97 8.64 0.60
CA ILE A 115 30.67 8.18 1.81
C ILE A 115 30.79 6.67 1.82
N SER A 116 29.64 5.97 1.71
CA SER A 116 29.65 4.49 1.77
C SER A 116 30.23 3.86 0.53
N LEU A 117 30.33 4.59 -0.60
CA LEU A 117 30.76 4.10 -1.91
C LEU A 117 29.93 2.93 -2.44
N GLU A 118 28.73 2.72 -1.88
CA GLU A 118 27.79 1.72 -2.35
C GLU A 118 27.10 2.18 -3.64
N LYS A 119 26.79 1.20 -4.50
CA LYS A 119 26.09 1.49 -5.77
C LYS A 119 24.63 1.91 -5.50
N ILE A 120 24.23 3.09 -5.98
CA ILE A 120 22.87 3.61 -5.87
C ILE A 120 21.84 2.64 -6.48
N LYS A 121 22.17 1.97 -7.58
CA LYS A 121 21.24 1.04 -8.26
C LYS A 121 20.85 -0.17 -7.44
N THR A 122 21.76 -0.68 -6.63
CA THR A 122 21.59 -1.92 -5.83
C THR A 122 21.24 -1.65 -4.37
N MET A 123 21.32 -0.38 -3.95
CA MET A 123 21.05 0.02 -2.56
C MET A 123 19.61 -0.34 -2.14
N PRO A 124 19.35 -0.86 -0.93
CA PRO A 124 18.02 -1.13 -0.43
C PRO A 124 17.12 0.10 -0.44
N ILE A 125 15.80 -0.12 -0.63
CA ILE A 125 14.83 0.98 -0.73
C ILE A 125 14.68 1.76 0.59
N GLU A 126 14.99 1.10 1.70
CA GLU A 126 14.98 1.67 3.05
C GLU A 126 16.14 2.64 3.26
N GLN A 127 17.29 2.39 2.64
CA GLN A 127 18.52 3.15 2.81
C GLN A 127 18.64 4.33 1.86
N ILE A 128 18.07 4.24 0.66
CA ILE A 128 18.22 5.29 -0.35
C ILE A 128 17.31 6.49 -0.10
N ILE A 129 17.85 7.68 -0.38
CA ILE A 129 17.12 8.93 -0.52
C ILE A 129 17.63 9.68 -1.76
N THR A 130 16.77 10.39 -2.47
CA THR A 130 17.13 11.06 -3.72
C THR A 130 16.62 12.49 -3.75
N PHE A 131 17.39 13.41 -4.31
CA PHE A 131 17.07 14.83 -4.42
C PHE A 131 17.23 15.33 -5.81
N ILE A 132 16.42 16.34 -6.17
CA ILE A 132 16.58 17.13 -7.36
C ILE A 132 17.38 18.38 -7.03
N GLU A 133 18.41 18.63 -7.80
CA GLU A 133 19.18 19.86 -7.76
C GLU A 133 19.53 20.27 -9.19
N ASN A 134 19.09 21.46 -9.61
CA ASN A 134 19.31 22.00 -10.98
C ASN A 134 18.97 20.99 -12.08
N ASP A 135 17.78 20.37 -12.00
CA ASP A 135 17.27 19.33 -12.92
C ASP A 135 18.02 17.99 -12.92
N TYR A 136 19.04 17.86 -12.09
CA TYR A 136 19.74 16.59 -11.87
C TYR A 136 19.25 15.91 -10.59
N ILE A 137 19.22 14.58 -10.62
CA ILE A 137 18.81 13.77 -9.45
C ILE A 137 20.04 13.11 -8.86
N TYR A 138 20.27 13.34 -7.57
CA TYR A 138 21.35 12.71 -6.81
C TYR A 138 20.75 11.70 -5.83
N GLY A 139 21.39 10.53 -5.73
CA GLY A 139 21.05 9.49 -4.78
C GLY A 139 22.07 9.42 -3.65
N PHE A 140 21.59 9.18 -2.42
CA PHE A 140 22.43 9.10 -1.24
C PHE A 140 21.96 7.96 -0.33
N ASP A 141 22.90 7.41 0.42
CA ASP A 141 22.58 6.59 1.59
C ASP A 141 22.14 7.52 2.74
N ILE A 142 21.05 7.17 3.40
CA ILE A 142 20.51 7.90 4.55
C ILE A 142 21.53 7.97 5.68
N MET A 143 22.29 6.89 5.90
CA MET A 143 23.31 6.84 6.94
C MET A 143 24.45 7.80 6.62
N SER A 144 24.92 7.83 5.38
CA SER A 144 25.95 8.76 4.90
C SER A 144 25.52 10.21 5.06
N LEU A 145 24.26 10.54 4.71
CA LEU A 145 23.72 11.88 4.94
C LEU A 145 23.64 12.25 6.42
N ASN A 146 23.29 11.32 7.29
CA ASN A 146 23.25 11.55 8.73
C ASN A 146 24.65 11.84 9.29
N GLU A 147 25.69 11.15 8.82
CA GLU A 147 27.07 11.43 9.20
C GLU A 147 27.52 12.81 8.72
N LEU A 148 27.23 13.19 7.48
CA LEU A 148 27.49 14.54 6.97
C LEU A 148 26.78 15.62 7.81
N PHE A 149 25.56 15.35 8.24
CA PHE A 149 24.82 16.28 9.09
C PHE A 149 25.45 16.44 10.47
N LYS A 150 25.91 15.34 11.10
CA LYS A 150 26.59 15.36 12.40
C LYS A 150 27.92 16.09 12.33
N THR A 151 28.73 15.83 11.30
CA THR A 151 30.03 16.49 11.12
C THR A 151 29.89 17.99 10.89
N ASN A 152 28.90 18.43 10.15
CA ASN A 152 28.63 19.84 9.92
C ASN A 152 28.15 20.58 11.19
N ASN A 153 27.44 19.89 12.09
CA ASN A 153 26.96 20.48 13.35
C ASN A 153 28.09 20.58 14.41
N ASN A 154 29.09 19.70 14.36
CA ASN A 154 30.20 19.71 15.32
C ASN A 154 31.22 20.82 15.04
N ASN A 155 31.17 21.49 13.89
CA ASN A 155 31.98 22.65 13.57
C ASN A 155 31.32 23.90 14.16
N GLU A 156 31.59 24.21 15.42
CA GLU A 156 30.92 25.17 16.31
C GLU A 156 30.90 26.65 15.84
N HIS A 157 31.44 26.98 14.67
CA HIS A 157 31.53 28.39 14.22
C HIS A 157 30.50 28.79 13.14
N SER A 158 29.60 27.92 12.71
CA SER A 158 28.57 28.34 11.77
C SER A 158 27.16 28.04 12.31
N ASN A 159 26.42 29.08 12.64
CA ASN A 159 25.01 29.05 13.07
C ASN A 159 24.03 28.50 11.98
N SER A 160 24.50 27.83 10.95
CA SER A 160 23.66 27.29 9.88
C SER A 160 23.82 25.77 9.76
N THR A 161 22.88 25.05 10.36
CA THR A 161 22.67 23.61 10.22
C THR A 161 22.19 23.25 8.80
N THR A 162 22.91 23.66 7.77
CA THR A 162 22.53 23.40 6.37
C THR A 162 23.34 22.24 5.81
N LEU A 163 22.65 21.14 5.49
CA LEU A 163 23.24 20.03 4.77
C LEU A 163 23.58 20.47 3.34
N LYS A 164 24.79 20.16 2.89
CA LYS A 164 25.25 20.44 1.53
C LYS A 164 25.38 19.16 0.74
N ASN A 165 25.10 19.23 -0.56
CA ASN A 165 25.36 18.14 -1.48
C ASN A 165 26.89 17.95 -1.64
N PRO A 166 27.44 16.77 -1.31
CA PRO A 166 28.89 16.55 -1.39
C PRO A 166 29.45 16.61 -2.82
N PHE A 167 28.62 16.46 -3.85
CA PHE A 167 29.04 16.53 -5.24
C PHE A 167 29.06 17.95 -5.80
N THR A 168 28.18 18.84 -5.32
CA THR A 168 28.01 20.19 -5.89
C THR A 168 28.31 21.29 -4.89
N ASN A 169 28.46 20.96 -3.60
CA ASN A 169 28.59 21.88 -2.47
C ASN A 169 27.41 22.86 -2.27
N ASN A 170 26.31 22.66 -3.01
CA ASN A 170 25.10 23.45 -2.86
C ASN A 170 24.27 22.99 -1.65
N LYS A 171 23.49 23.92 -1.10
CA LYS A 171 22.61 23.60 0.02
C LYS A 171 21.49 22.67 -0.40
N LEU A 172 21.35 21.53 0.27
CA LEU A 172 20.21 20.66 0.11
C LEU A 172 18.97 21.28 0.78
N SER A 173 17.79 20.98 0.23
CA SER A 173 16.51 21.56 0.69
C SER A 173 16.32 21.44 2.21
N THR A 174 15.78 22.50 2.82
CA THR A 174 15.55 22.64 4.27
C THR A 174 14.66 21.53 4.91
N PHE A 175 13.90 20.80 4.11
CA PHE A 175 13.06 19.69 4.59
C PHE A 175 13.85 18.47 5.10
N LEU A 176 15.08 18.33 4.67
CA LEU A 176 15.91 17.16 4.94
C LEU A 176 16.37 17.00 6.38
N PRO A 177 16.94 18.06 7.02
CA PRO A 177 17.49 17.92 8.34
C PRO A 177 16.48 17.43 9.38
N GLU A 178 15.22 17.87 9.28
CA GLU A 178 14.17 17.42 10.20
C GLU A 178 13.74 15.96 9.97
N TYR A 179 13.76 15.52 8.73
CA TYR A 179 13.43 14.13 8.40
C TYR A 179 14.53 13.18 8.88
N ILE A 180 15.80 13.52 8.68
CA ILE A 180 16.95 12.71 9.15
C ILE A 180 17.01 12.68 10.69
N LYS A 181 16.60 13.76 11.37
CA LYS A 181 16.53 13.79 12.83
C LYS A 181 15.45 12.88 13.43
N ARG A 182 14.46 12.46 12.64
CA ARG A 182 13.34 11.60 13.07
C ARG A 182 13.53 10.12 12.75
N ILE A 183 14.59 9.76 12.03
CA ILE A 183 15.01 8.36 11.80
C ILE A 183 16.08 7.97 12.83
#